data_4a2c1a7a3e9174674a2ac63767218af3
#
_entry.id   4a2c1a7a3e9174674a2ac63767218af3
#
_cell.length_a   1.000
_cell.length_b   1.000
_cell.length_c   1.000
_cell.angle_alpha   90.00
_cell.angle_beta   90.00
_cell.angle_gamma   90.00
#
_symmetry.space_group_name_H-M   'P 1'
#
loop_
_entity.id
_entity.type
_entity.pdbx_description
1 polymer ?
#
loop_
_entity_poly.entity_id
_entity_poly.type
_entity_poly.pdbx_seq_one_letter_code
_entity_poly.pdbx_strand_id
1 'polypeptide(L)'
;ILLVCAFTDASALMKYFTRFTDEIFAALISVIFIVEAISDIIKSFGPEGFGLASAFLSLILALGTYVLSRILKNFTSTPYLRGSIRNILSDFGPAIAIVAMTIFALNFSDVQLSTPKVPETIGTTSGRPWIVDLLSIPTWVIFASIGPAILATILLFLDQNITTRLVNSPDYKLKKGGGYHLDLAVVGLIVLVGSFFALPWIVAATVHSLNHVKSLAKTKIANLGSIKKEVIIGVRENRLSGLIIHSMIAGSIFFLGYIGYIPMAVLFGLFLYMGLASLTGNQFFDRLMLMVTDPKLYPKTHYTRLVPRKWIHRFTFIQLLCFVVLWLLKTSKFGILFPLMIAALVPINMLLARYVPKNYMEALVAEEAHEDEEKHMLD
;
A
#
# COMPACT_ATOMS: atom_id res chain seq x y z
N ILE A 1 -22.00 12.38 1.10
CA ILE A 1 -21.45 12.50 -0.27
C ILE A 1 -21.06 11.12 -0.80
N LEU A 2 -20.21 10.30 -0.12
CA LEU A 2 -19.79 8.96 -0.59
C LEU A 2 -20.97 8.04 -0.90
N LEU A 3 -22.00 8.01 -0.06
CA LEU A 3 -23.21 7.23 -0.34
C LEU A 3 -23.92 7.70 -1.62
N VAL A 4 -24.01 9.00 -1.83
CA VAL A 4 -24.55 9.53 -3.08
C VAL A 4 -23.70 9.07 -4.27
N CYS A 5 -22.39 9.15 -4.18
CA CYS A 5 -21.48 8.64 -5.22
C CYS A 5 -21.68 7.14 -5.50
N ALA A 6 -21.93 6.34 -4.47
CA ALA A 6 -22.19 4.90 -4.64
C ALA A 6 -23.51 4.61 -5.37
N PHE A 7 -24.55 5.39 -5.12
CA PHE A 7 -25.88 5.21 -5.75
C PHE A 7 -26.01 5.91 -7.11
N THR A 8 -25.11 6.84 -7.45
CA THR A 8 -25.12 7.58 -8.73
C THR A 8 -24.11 7.04 -9.74
N ASP A 9 -23.64 5.81 -9.56
CA ASP A 9 -22.67 5.17 -10.46
C ASP A 9 -21.33 5.93 -10.59
N ALA A 10 -20.95 6.76 -9.61
CA ALA A 10 -19.74 7.56 -9.68
C ALA A 10 -18.46 6.68 -9.80
N SER A 11 -18.49 5.43 -9.31
CA SER A 11 -17.38 4.48 -9.49
C SER A 11 -17.08 4.18 -10.95
N ALA A 12 -18.03 4.42 -11.89
CA ALA A 12 -17.78 4.33 -13.32
C ALA A 12 -16.70 5.33 -13.81
N LEU A 13 -16.40 6.39 -13.05
CA LEU A 13 -15.29 7.30 -13.34
C LEU A 13 -13.93 6.60 -13.29
N MET A 14 -13.84 5.45 -12.60
CA MET A 14 -12.61 4.64 -12.54
C MET A 14 -12.14 4.11 -13.89
N LYS A 15 -13.01 4.07 -14.91
CA LYS A 15 -12.60 3.75 -16.29
C LYS A 15 -11.56 4.72 -16.87
N TYR A 16 -11.47 5.94 -16.34
CA TYR A 16 -10.48 6.94 -16.75
C TYR A 16 -9.15 6.82 -16.00
N PHE A 17 -9.15 6.08 -14.89
CA PHE A 17 -7.93 5.74 -14.18
C PHE A 17 -7.25 4.58 -14.91
N THR A 18 -6.00 4.76 -15.20
CA THR A 18 -5.20 3.79 -15.92
C THR A 18 -4.02 3.35 -15.07
N ARG A 19 -3.30 2.37 -15.54
CA ARG A 19 -2.05 1.92 -14.92
C ARG A 19 -1.07 3.07 -14.65
N PHE A 20 -1.08 4.11 -15.49
CA PHE A 20 -0.30 5.34 -15.26
C PHE A 20 -0.53 5.93 -13.86
N THR A 21 -1.78 6.09 -13.47
CA THR A 21 -2.17 6.66 -12.16
C THR A 21 -1.90 5.68 -11.02
N ASP A 22 -2.27 4.41 -11.22
CA ASP A 22 -2.18 3.37 -10.19
C ASP A 22 -0.73 3.12 -9.77
N GLU A 23 0.19 3.10 -10.74
CA GLU A 23 1.61 2.89 -10.47
C GLU A 23 2.26 4.06 -9.74
N ILE A 24 1.92 5.31 -10.13
CA ILE A 24 2.40 6.50 -9.41
C ILE A 24 1.89 6.48 -7.97
N PHE A 25 0.61 6.16 -7.76
CA PHE A 25 0.00 6.09 -6.44
C PHE A 25 0.60 4.98 -5.57
N ALA A 26 0.74 3.77 -6.13
CA ALA A 26 1.36 2.64 -5.42
C ALA A 26 2.83 2.91 -5.07
N ALA A 27 3.60 3.50 -5.99
CA ALA A 27 4.97 3.91 -5.74
C ALA A 27 5.04 4.99 -4.64
N LEU A 28 4.11 5.94 -4.65
CA LEU A 28 4.06 7.00 -3.65
C LEU A 28 3.82 6.44 -2.24
N ILE A 29 2.84 5.54 -2.07
CA ILE A 29 2.58 4.88 -0.78
C ILE A 29 3.83 4.11 -0.32
N SER A 30 4.46 3.37 -1.22
CA SER A 30 5.67 2.60 -0.91
C SER A 30 6.82 3.48 -0.44
N VAL A 31 7.06 4.60 -1.15
CA VAL A 31 8.11 5.56 -0.78
C VAL A 31 7.78 6.28 0.53
N ILE A 32 6.50 6.55 0.81
CA ILE A 32 6.08 7.11 2.10
C ILE A 32 6.51 6.17 3.24
N PHE A 33 6.20 4.87 3.17
CA PHE A 33 6.61 3.91 4.19
C PHE A 33 8.13 3.85 4.37
N ILE A 34 8.90 3.87 3.28
CA ILE A 34 10.36 3.85 3.34
C ILE A 34 10.91 5.11 3.99
N VAL A 35 10.43 6.28 3.56
CA VAL A 35 10.92 7.57 4.07
C VAL A 35 10.54 7.79 5.52
N GLU A 36 9.31 7.45 5.93
CA GLU A 36 8.88 7.53 7.33
C GLU A 36 9.77 6.63 8.20
N ALA A 37 10.01 5.37 7.80
CA ALA A 37 10.87 4.45 8.53
C ALA A 37 12.29 4.98 8.67
N ILE A 38 12.90 5.46 7.59
CA ILE A 38 14.26 6.01 7.60
C ILE A 38 14.33 7.32 8.41
N SER A 39 13.35 8.20 8.23
CA SER A 39 13.29 9.49 8.94
C SER A 39 13.23 9.31 10.45
N ASP A 40 12.40 8.39 10.93
CA ASP A 40 12.25 8.16 12.36
C ASP A 40 13.48 7.48 12.98
N ILE A 41 14.15 6.59 12.21
CA ILE A 41 15.46 6.07 12.64
C ILE A 41 16.49 7.19 12.72
N ILE A 42 16.55 8.11 11.74
CA ILE A 42 17.47 9.25 11.78
C ILE A 42 17.16 10.18 12.96
N LYS A 43 15.89 10.48 13.22
CA LYS A 43 15.48 11.30 14.38
C LYS A 43 15.92 10.71 15.70
N SER A 44 16.02 9.38 15.84
CA SER A 44 16.50 8.75 17.06
C SER A 44 17.97 9.10 17.40
N PHE A 45 18.76 9.50 16.39
CA PHE A 45 20.14 10.00 16.58
C PHE A 45 20.20 11.51 16.90
N GLY A 46 19.08 12.22 16.75
CA GLY A 46 18.97 13.65 17.02
C GLY A 46 18.69 13.97 18.47
N PRO A 47 18.50 15.27 18.78
CA PRO A 47 18.24 15.75 20.15
C PRO A 47 16.92 15.26 20.75
N GLU A 48 15.99 14.75 19.92
CA GLU A 48 14.72 14.17 20.36
C GLU A 48 14.87 12.69 20.79
N GLY A 49 16.04 12.08 20.55
CA GLY A 49 16.33 10.70 20.92
C GLY A 49 16.74 10.52 22.37
N PHE A 50 16.63 9.29 22.87
CA PHE A 50 17.03 8.92 24.24
C PHE A 50 18.54 8.68 24.40
N GLY A 51 19.36 9.10 23.45
CA GLY A 51 20.81 8.96 23.44
C GLY A 51 21.32 7.91 22.44
N LEU A 52 22.65 7.85 22.28
CA LEU A 52 23.30 7.02 21.24
C LEU A 52 23.03 5.53 21.39
N ALA A 53 22.99 5.00 22.61
CA ALA A 53 22.70 3.59 22.86
C ALA A 53 21.29 3.22 22.34
N SER A 54 20.30 4.06 22.64
CA SER A 54 18.93 3.92 22.16
C SER A 54 18.84 4.01 20.63
N ALA A 55 19.55 4.96 20.02
CA ALA A 55 19.57 5.15 18.58
C ALA A 55 20.17 3.95 17.85
N PHE A 56 21.31 3.43 18.32
CA PHE A 56 21.91 2.23 17.72
C PHE A 56 21.07 0.98 17.94
N LEU A 57 20.45 0.80 19.11
CA LEU A 57 19.55 -0.31 19.36
C LEU A 57 18.32 -0.21 18.45
N SER A 58 17.74 0.99 18.28
CA SER A 58 16.63 1.24 17.35
C SER A 58 17.00 0.90 15.90
N LEU A 59 18.20 1.27 15.47
CA LEU A 59 18.70 0.90 14.13
C LEU A 59 18.83 -0.62 13.97
N ILE A 60 19.39 -1.32 14.96
CA ILE A 60 19.54 -2.78 14.96
C ILE A 60 18.14 -3.43 14.91
N LEU A 61 17.20 -2.96 15.71
CA LEU A 61 15.83 -3.48 15.74
C LEU A 61 15.11 -3.29 14.41
N ALA A 62 15.20 -2.12 13.81
CA ALA A 62 14.58 -1.82 12.53
C ALA A 62 15.18 -2.64 11.38
N LEU A 63 16.51 -2.64 11.26
CA LEU A 63 17.19 -3.44 10.23
C LEU A 63 17.02 -4.95 10.47
N GLY A 64 17.09 -5.39 11.72
CA GLY A 64 16.84 -6.79 12.09
C GLY A 64 15.43 -7.25 11.70
N THR A 65 14.41 -6.43 11.99
CA THR A 65 13.02 -6.73 11.59
C THR A 65 12.88 -6.81 10.07
N TYR A 66 13.46 -5.85 9.36
CA TYR A 66 13.46 -5.84 7.89
C TYR A 66 14.13 -7.09 7.30
N VAL A 67 15.36 -7.36 7.72
CA VAL A 67 16.17 -8.47 7.20
C VAL A 67 15.50 -9.81 7.52
N LEU A 68 15.06 -9.99 8.76
CA LEU A 68 14.41 -11.23 9.19
C LEU A 68 13.08 -11.46 8.44
N SER A 69 12.25 -10.41 8.29
CA SER A 69 11.03 -10.49 7.50
C SER A 69 11.31 -10.91 6.05
N ARG A 70 12.35 -10.33 5.44
CA ARG A 70 12.75 -10.64 4.06
C ARG A 70 13.29 -12.07 3.91
N ILE A 71 14.14 -12.51 4.85
CA ILE A 71 14.69 -13.88 4.84
C ILE A 71 13.55 -14.89 4.98
N LEU A 72 12.67 -14.69 5.96
CA LEU A 72 11.55 -15.61 6.19
C LEU A 72 10.58 -15.62 5.01
N LYS A 73 10.27 -14.47 4.41
CA LYS A 73 9.41 -14.40 3.22
C LYS A 73 9.98 -15.19 2.04
N ASN A 74 11.29 -15.11 1.82
CA ASN A 74 11.97 -15.81 0.73
C ASN A 74 12.32 -17.28 1.09
N PHE A 75 11.93 -17.75 2.27
CA PHE A 75 12.31 -19.08 2.72
C PHE A 75 11.69 -20.22 1.89
N THR A 76 10.56 -19.96 1.22
CA THR A 76 9.92 -20.91 0.29
C THR A 76 10.83 -21.35 -0.84
N SER A 77 11.75 -20.49 -1.29
CA SER A 77 12.69 -20.78 -2.37
C SER A 77 13.90 -21.61 -1.93
N THR A 78 14.08 -21.84 -0.62
CA THR A 78 15.21 -22.58 -0.08
C THR A 78 14.96 -24.09 -0.13
N PRO A 79 16.01 -24.93 -0.20
CA PRO A 79 15.88 -26.38 -0.16
C PRO A 79 15.70 -26.96 1.26
N TYR A 80 15.79 -26.12 2.30
CA TYR A 80 15.75 -26.54 3.68
C TYR A 80 14.34 -26.75 4.21
N LEU A 81 14.14 -27.66 5.15
CA LEU A 81 12.89 -28.00 5.81
C LEU A 81 11.80 -28.53 4.87
N ARG A 82 10.72 -29.04 5.46
CA ARG A 82 9.54 -29.51 4.72
C ARG A 82 8.76 -28.34 4.13
N GLY A 83 8.13 -28.54 2.96
CA GLY A 83 7.37 -27.51 2.27
C GLY A 83 6.33 -26.79 3.13
N SER A 84 5.59 -27.55 3.97
CA SER A 84 4.60 -26.96 4.89
C SER A 84 5.21 -25.99 5.89
N ILE A 85 6.41 -26.31 6.42
CA ILE A 85 7.12 -25.44 7.38
C ILE A 85 7.63 -24.19 6.66
N ARG A 86 8.19 -24.35 5.45
CA ARG A 86 8.63 -23.21 4.63
C ARG A 86 7.49 -22.24 4.34
N ASN A 87 6.31 -22.77 4.01
CA ASN A 87 5.14 -21.94 3.76
C ASN A 87 4.70 -21.18 5.02
N ILE A 88 4.64 -21.85 6.18
CA ILE A 88 4.32 -21.19 7.46
C ILE A 88 5.33 -20.09 7.77
N LEU A 89 6.63 -20.35 7.64
CA LEU A 89 7.67 -19.35 7.87
C LEU A 89 7.55 -18.15 6.91
N SER A 90 7.20 -18.40 5.65
CA SER A 90 7.00 -17.32 4.67
C SER A 90 5.73 -16.53 4.92
N ASP A 91 4.62 -17.19 5.27
CA ASP A 91 3.33 -16.53 5.48
C ASP A 91 3.31 -15.70 6.76
N PHE A 92 3.95 -16.20 7.82
CA PHE A 92 4.06 -15.51 9.12
C PHE A 92 5.38 -14.75 9.30
N GLY A 93 6.21 -14.66 8.27
CA GLY A 93 7.55 -14.07 8.34
C GLY A 93 7.61 -12.71 9.05
N PRO A 94 6.83 -11.70 8.62
CA PRO A 94 6.81 -10.40 9.30
C PRO A 94 6.33 -10.47 10.75
N ALA A 95 5.33 -11.29 11.07
CA ALA A 95 4.84 -11.45 12.44
C ALA A 95 5.92 -12.11 13.35
N ILE A 96 6.58 -13.14 12.84
CA ILE A 96 7.70 -13.80 13.54
C ILE A 96 8.84 -12.80 13.77
N ALA A 97 9.16 -11.96 12.78
CA ALA A 97 10.20 -10.95 12.89
C ALA A 97 9.87 -9.91 13.98
N ILE A 98 8.62 -9.43 14.03
CA ILE A 98 8.17 -8.50 15.07
C ILE A 98 8.35 -9.12 16.45
N VAL A 99 7.84 -10.34 16.67
CA VAL A 99 7.93 -11.02 17.96
C VAL A 99 9.37 -11.28 18.35
N ALA A 100 10.18 -11.82 17.45
CA ALA A 100 11.59 -12.12 17.70
C ALA A 100 12.40 -10.87 18.07
N MET A 101 12.22 -9.75 17.32
CA MET A 101 12.95 -8.51 17.57
C MET A 101 12.42 -7.77 18.82
N THR A 102 11.13 -7.93 19.15
CA THR A 102 10.59 -7.43 20.43
C THR A 102 11.18 -8.20 21.61
N ILE A 103 11.24 -9.53 21.55
CA ILE A 103 11.88 -10.35 22.58
C ILE A 103 13.36 -10.00 22.69
N PHE A 104 14.06 -9.78 21.57
CA PHE A 104 15.45 -9.33 21.59
C PHE A 104 15.60 -8.00 22.30
N ALA A 105 14.71 -7.03 22.06
CA ALA A 105 14.72 -5.72 22.72
C ALA A 105 14.56 -5.81 24.25
N LEU A 106 13.77 -6.78 24.75
CA LEU A 106 13.54 -6.95 26.19
C LEU A 106 14.81 -7.33 26.97
N ASN A 107 15.87 -7.83 26.31
CA ASN A 107 17.15 -8.11 26.95
C ASN A 107 17.97 -6.83 27.25
N PHE A 108 17.53 -5.68 26.76
CA PHE A 108 18.19 -4.38 26.91
C PHE A 108 17.30 -3.42 27.71
N SER A 109 16.80 -3.88 28.85
CA SER A 109 15.88 -3.11 29.71
C SER A 109 16.45 -1.77 30.20
N ASP A 110 17.79 -1.65 30.24
CA ASP A 110 18.48 -0.44 30.65
C ASP A 110 18.51 0.65 29.56
N VAL A 111 18.15 0.29 28.34
CA VAL A 111 18.10 1.21 27.20
C VAL A 111 16.67 1.67 26.95
N GLN A 112 16.41 2.95 27.09
CA GLN A 112 15.10 3.54 26.80
C GLN A 112 14.79 3.47 25.31
N LEU A 113 13.66 2.84 24.94
CA LEU A 113 13.15 2.77 23.58
C LEU A 113 11.78 3.45 23.49
N SER A 114 11.52 4.09 22.35
CA SER A 114 10.19 4.60 22.05
C SER A 114 9.23 3.43 21.79
N THR A 115 8.07 3.45 22.44
CA THR A 115 6.99 2.46 22.28
C THR A 115 5.67 3.15 21.89
N PRO A 116 4.73 2.45 21.28
CA PRO A 116 3.40 2.98 21.01
C PRO A 116 2.71 3.43 22.30
N LYS A 117 2.11 4.61 22.27
CA LYS A 117 1.26 5.06 23.38
C LYS A 117 -0.04 4.28 23.37
N VAL A 118 -0.19 3.39 24.33
CA VAL A 118 -1.39 2.57 24.48
C VAL A 118 -2.28 3.19 25.56
N PRO A 119 -3.59 3.36 25.30
CA PRO A 119 -4.51 3.85 26.33
C PRO A 119 -4.67 2.82 27.43
N GLU A 120 -4.61 3.27 28.70
CA GLU A 120 -4.80 2.41 29.88
C GLU A 120 -6.28 1.99 30.07
N THR A 121 -7.18 2.82 29.59
CA THR A 121 -8.64 2.60 29.72
C THR A 121 -9.34 2.82 28.38
N ILE A 122 -10.44 2.11 28.16
CA ILE A 122 -11.31 2.33 26.98
C ILE A 122 -12.07 3.64 27.18
N GLY A 123 -11.61 4.68 26.50
CA GLY A 123 -12.18 6.02 26.59
C GLY A 123 -11.81 6.87 25.37
N THR A 124 -12.35 8.07 25.31
CA THR A 124 -11.96 9.06 24.29
C THR A 124 -10.68 9.77 24.74
N THR A 125 -9.71 9.95 23.85
CA THR A 125 -8.43 10.59 24.16
C THR A 125 -8.55 12.01 24.73
N SER A 126 -9.61 12.73 24.35
CA SER A 126 -9.90 14.11 24.81
C SER A 126 -10.85 14.18 26.01
N GLY A 127 -11.28 13.05 26.57
CA GLY A 127 -12.26 13.02 27.67
C GLY A 127 -13.70 13.42 27.26
N ARG A 128 -13.97 13.61 25.97
CA ARG A 128 -15.30 13.96 25.45
C ARG A 128 -16.27 12.77 25.50
N PRO A 129 -17.58 13.00 25.47
CA PRO A 129 -18.56 11.93 25.24
C PRO A 129 -18.28 11.16 23.95
N TRP A 130 -18.63 9.87 23.92
CA TRP A 130 -18.47 9.02 22.73
C TRP A 130 -19.28 9.53 21.53
N ILE A 131 -20.52 9.99 21.76
CA ILE A 131 -21.36 10.56 20.72
C ILE A 131 -21.14 12.07 20.68
N VAL A 132 -20.87 12.58 19.48
CA VAL A 132 -20.68 14.02 19.24
C VAL A 132 -22.03 14.71 19.26
N ASP A 133 -22.15 15.80 20.02
CA ASP A 133 -23.33 16.65 19.99
C ASP A 133 -23.31 17.53 18.72
N LEU A 134 -24.09 17.11 17.73
CA LEU A 134 -24.20 17.80 16.45
C LEU A 134 -25.04 19.09 16.54
N LEU A 135 -25.87 19.25 17.60
CA LEU A 135 -26.78 20.38 17.73
C LEU A 135 -26.13 21.60 18.41
N SER A 136 -25.00 21.40 19.08
CA SER A 136 -24.24 22.47 19.74
C SER A 136 -23.32 23.26 18.76
N ILE A 137 -23.24 22.85 17.49
CA ILE A 137 -22.33 23.45 16.51
C ILE A 137 -22.93 24.73 15.92
N PRO A 138 -22.19 25.87 15.87
CA PRO A 138 -22.65 27.07 15.20
C PRO A 138 -22.98 26.82 13.72
N THR A 139 -24.07 27.36 13.22
CA THR A 139 -24.59 27.12 11.86
C THR A 139 -23.55 27.40 10.76
N TRP A 140 -22.71 28.42 10.93
CA TRP A 140 -21.69 28.76 9.94
C TRP A 140 -20.64 27.65 9.77
N VAL A 141 -20.33 26.88 10.83
CA VAL A 141 -19.38 25.75 10.80
C VAL A 141 -19.89 24.64 9.89
N ILE A 142 -21.22 24.43 9.86
CA ILE A 142 -21.86 23.43 9.00
C ILE A 142 -21.55 23.76 7.53
N PHE A 143 -21.71 25.03 7.14
CA PHE A 143 -21.39 25.46 5.78
C PHE A 143 -19.89 25.45 5.51
N ALA A 144 -19.07 25.86 6.46
CA ALA A 144 -17.61 25.86 6.33
C ALA A 144 -17.04 24.44 6.18
N SER A 145 -17.70 23.42 6.76
CA SER A 145 -17.27 22.03 6.66
C SER A 145 -17.46 21.39 5.27
N ILE A 146 -18.26 22.01 4.38
CA ILE A 146 -18.53 21.47 3.04
C ILE A 146 -17.24 21.34 2.22
N GLY A 147 -16.38 22.35 2.27
CA GLY A 147 -15.10 22.35 1.54
C GLY A 147 -14.19 21.17 1.94
N PRO A 148 -13.81 21.07 3.21
CA PRO A 148 -13.06 19.91 3.71
C PRO A 148 -13.74 18.56 3.45
N ALA A 149 -15.07 18.47 3.55
CA ALA A 149 -15.82 17.26 3.29
C ALA A 149 -15.73 16.82 1.81
N ILE A 150 -15.73 17.74 0.86
CA ILE A 150 -15.52 17.44 -0.57
C ILE A 150 -14.10 16.90 -0.78
N LEU A 151 -13.07 17.54 -0.21
CA LEU A 151 -11.69 17.09 -0.34
C LEU A 151 -11.50 15.70 0.27
N ALA A 152 -12.04 15.47 1.47
CA ALA A 152 -12.02 14.16 2.10
C ALA A 152 -12.76 13.12 1.25
N THR A 153 -13.92 13.47 0.66
CA THR A 153 -14.66 12.56 -0.21
C THR A 153 -13.84 12.16 -1.43
N ILE A 154 -13.15 13.12 -2.07
CA ILE A 154 -12.30 12.83 -3.23
C ILE A 154 -11.19 11.86 -2.82
N LEU A 155 -10.53 12.09 -1.68
CA LEU A 155 -9.48 11.21 -1.19
C LEU A 155 -10.01 9.79 -0.94
N LEU A 156 -11.08 9.68 -0.14
CA LEU A 156 -11.66 8.39 0.23
C LEU A 156 -12.18 7.62 -1.00
N PHE A 157 -12.81 8.35 -1.94
CA PHE A 157 -13.30 7.79 -3.20
C PHE A 157 -12.15 7.21 -4.04
N LEU A 158 -11.06 7.97 -4.19
CA LEU A 158 -9.92 7.55 -5.00
C LEU A 158 -9.18 6.38 -4.36
N ASP A 159 -8.85 6.48 -3.08
CA ASP A 159 -8.10 5.44 -2.37
C ASP A 159 -8.87 4.11 -2.33
N GLN A 160 -10.16 4.16 -2.04
CA GLN A 160 -11.03 2.99 -2.07
C GLN A 160 -11.09 2.35 -3.47
N ASN A 161 -11.38 3.14 -4.50
CA ASN A 161 -11.59 2.61 -5.83
C ASN A 161 -10.29 2.16 -6.51
N ILE A 162 -9.17 2.87 -6.28
CA ILE A 162 -7.85 2.42 -6.76
C ILE A 162 -7.48 1.08 -6.12
N THR A 163 -7.69 0.93 -4.81
CA THR A 163 -7.45 -0.34 -4.11
C THR A 163 -8.32 -1.46 -4.67
N THR A 164 -9.62 -1.21 -4.86
CA THR A 164 -10.55 -2.17 -5.44
C THR A 164 -10.10 -2.58 -6.86
N ARG A 165 -9.66 -1.62 -7.66
CA ARG A 165 -9.15 -1.89 -9.01
C ARG A 165 -7.88 -2.74 -8.99
N LEU A 166 -6.91 -2.42 -8.14
CA LEU A 166 -5.67 -3.18 -8.01
C LEU A 166 -5.92 -4.62 -7.55
N VAL A 167 -6.85 -4.83 -6.60
CA VAL A 167 -7.24 -6.18 -6.13
C VAL A 167 -7.98 -6.97 -7.21
N ASN A 168 -8.81 -6.30 -8.02
CA ASN A 168 -9.56 -6.92 -9.11
C ASN A 168 -8.79 -6.91 -10.45
N SER A 169 -7.48 -6.68 -10.43
CA SER A 169 -6.65 -6.79 -11.65
C SER A 169 -6.86 -8.15 -12.33
N PRO A 170 -6.94 -8.20 -13.66
CA PRO A 170 -7.02 -9.44 -14.43
C PRO A 170 -5.90 -10.43 -14.10
N ASP A 171 -4.73 -9.94 -13.69
CA ASP A 171 -3.59 -10.75 -13.28
C ASP A 171 -3.92 -11.76 -12.16
N TYR A 172 -4.91 -11.46 -11.32
CA TYR A 172 -5.34 -12.35 -10.24
C TYR A 172 -6.38 -13.38 -10.67
N LYS A 173 -6.95 -13.27 -11.87
CA LYS A 173 -7.95 -14.21 -12.43
C LYS A 173 -9.09 -14.50 -11.44
N LEU A 174 -9.63 -13.45 -10.83
CA LEU A 174 -10.78 -13.55 -9.93
C LEU A 174 -12.03 -13.99 -10.71
N LYS A 175 -12.83 -14.86 -10.09
CA LYS A 175 -14.06 -15.41 -10.70
C LYS A 175 -15.26 -14.51 -10.50
N LYS A 176 -15.29 -13.75 -9.38
CA LYS A 176 -16.39 -12.85 -9.05
C LYS A 176 -16.10 -11.48 -9.62
N GLY A 177 -17.15 -10.83 -10.13
CA GLY A 177 -17.06 -9.45 -10.58
C GLY A 177 -16.72 -8.48 -9.44
N GLY A 178 -16.14 -7.35 -9.79
CA GLY A 178 -15.82 -6.28 -8.82
C GLY A 178 -17.09 -5.64 -8.23
N GLY A 179 -17.09 -5.43 -6.92
CA GLY A 179 -18.20 -4.81 -6.19
C GLY A 179 -18.02 -3.30 -5.94
N TYR A 180 -17.48 -2.55 -6.90
CA TYR A 180 -17.08 -1.14 -6.72
C TYR A 180 -18.12 -0.27 -6.00
N HIS A 181 -19.39 -0.33 -6.44
CA HIS A 181 -20.48 0.48 -5.86
C HIS A 181 -20.83 0.03 -4.45
N LEU A 182 -20.87 -1.30 -4.23
CA LEU A 182 -21.16 -1.88 -2.92
C LEU A 182 -20.04 -1.55 -1.93
N ASP A 183 -18.80 -1.70 -2.35
CA ASP A 183 -17.62 -1.37 -1.52
C ASP A 183 -17.63 0.11 -1.13
N LEU A 184 -17.93 0.99 -2.09
CA LEU A 184 -18.05 2.42 -1.82
C LEU A 184 -19.22 2.75 -0.89
N ALA A 185 -20.37 2.07 -1.04
CA ALA A 185 -21.53 2.25 -0.15
C ALA A 185 -21.21 1.80 1.28
N VAL A 186 -20.53 0.66 1.45
CA VAL A 186 -20.11 0.17 2.76
C VAL A 186 -19.14 1.14 3.42
N VAL A 187 -18.12 1.63 2.69
CA VAL A 187 -17.20 2.65 3.21
C VAL A 187 -17.96 3.93 3.58
N GLY A 188 -18.88 4.39 2.74
CA GLY A 188 -19.72 5.55 3.03
C GLY A 188 -20.54 5.39 4.31
N LEU A 189 -21.08 4.18 4.56
CA LEU A 189 -21.80 3.86 5.79
C LEU A 189 -20.86 3.84 7.01
N ILE A 190 -19.69 3.23 6.90
CA ILE A 190 -18.68 3.19 7.98
C ILE A 190 -18.23 4.61 8.32
N VAL A 191 -17.97 5.46 7.33
CA VAL A 191 -17.60 6.87 7.54
C VAL A 191 -18.74 7.63 8.21
N LEU A 192 -19.99 7.42 7.79
CA LEU A 192 -21.15 8.06 8.42
C LEU A 192 -21.27 7.67 9.90
N VAL A 193 -21.24 6.37 10.20
CA VAL A 193 -21.33 5.88 11.59
C VAL A 193 -20.13 6.36 12.40
N GLY A 194 -18.92 6.22 11.87
CA GLY A 194 -17.70 6.67 12.53
C GLY A 194 -17.68 8.16 12.85
N SER A 195 -18.32 8.99 12.01
CA SER A 195 -18.43 10.43 12.23
C SER A 195 -19.26 10.80 13.45
N PHE A 196 -20.30 10.03 13.79
CA PHE A 196 -21.06 10.24 15.04
C PHE A 196 -20.20 10.01 16.29
N PHE A 197 -19.17 9.19 16.17
CA PHE A 197 -18.21 8.92 17.25
C PHE A 197 -16.92 9.77 17.10
N ALA A 198 -16.86 10.68 16.13
CA ALA A 198 -15.66 11.43 15.73
C ALA A 198 -14.41 10.53 15.61
N LEU A 199 -14.60 9.34 15.05
CA LEU A 199 -13.50 8.44 14.71
C LEU A 199 -12.84 8.90 13.41
N PRO A 200 -11.53 8.64 13.23
CA PRO A 200 -10.85 8.88 11.97
C PRO A 200 -11.53 8.14 10.82
N TRP A 201 -11.55 8.74 9.64
CA TRP A 201 -12.04 8.09 8.44
C TRP A 201 -11.09 6.95 8.03
N ILE A 202 -11.66 5.86 7.57
CA ILE A 202 -10.90 4.72 7.05
C ILE A 202 -11.38 4.35 5.66
N VAL A 203 -10.47 3.84 4.86
CA VAL A 203 -10.70 3.27 3.53
C VAL A 203 -9.96 1.95 3.40
N ALA A 204 -10.04 1.30 2.25
CA ALA A 204 -9.27 0.09 2.00
C ALA A 204 -7.77 0.33 2.18
N ALA A 205 -7.11 -0.54 2.95
CA ALA A 205 -5.66 -0.53 3.12
C ALA A 205 -5.00 -1.22 1.91
N THR A 206 -4.56 -0.44 0.92
CA THR A 206 -4.09 -0.91 -0.40
C THR A 206 -3.05 -2.03 -0.29
N VAL A 207 -1.98 -1.82 0.48
CA VAL A 207 -0.88 -2.80 0.62
C VAL A 207 -1.38 -4.10 1.28
N HIS A 208 -2.20 -4.00 2.32
CA HIS A 208 -2.75 -5.15 3.02
C HIS A 208 -3.73 -5.92 2.14
N SER A 209 -4.58 -5.22 1.38
CA SER A 209 -5.54 -5.82 0.45
C SER A 209 -4.83 -6.59 -0.68
N LEU A 210 -3.76 -6.01 -1.26
CA LEU A 210 -2.92 -6.68 -2.26
C LEU A 210 -2.20 -7.89 -1.68
N ASN A 211 -1.64 -7.79 -0.48
CA ASN A 211 -1.00 -8.93 0.18
C ASN A 211 -2.01 -10.03 0.49
N HIS A 212 -3.24 -9.67 0.88
CA HIS A 212 -4.30 -10.64 1.14
C HIS A 212 -4.68 -11.40 -0.13
N VAL A 213 -4.89 -10.73 -1.27
CA VAL A 213 -5.22 -11.42 -2.52
C VAL A 213 -4.05 -12.29 -2.99
N LYS A 214 -2.81 -11.82 -2.87
CA LYS A 214 -1.61 -12.62 -3.19
C LYS A 214 -1.47 -13.86 -2.30
N SER A 215 -1.80 -13.77 -1.01
CA SER A 215 -1.74 -14.92 -0.08
C SER A 215 -2.76 -16.00 -0.40
N LEU A 216 -3.87 -15.64 -1.05
CA LEU A 216 -4.91 -16.58 -1.49
C LEU A 216 -4.70 -17.07 -2.93
N ALA A 217 -3.67 -16.57 -3.63
CA ALA A 217 -3.37 -16.95 -5.00
C ALA A 217 -2.85 -18.39 -5.08
N LYS A 218 -3.31 -19.09 -6.10
CA LYS A 218 -2.75 -20.38 -6.51
C LYS A 218 -1.71 -20.11 -7.58
N THR A 219 -0.48 -20.52 -7.36
CA THR A 219 0.62 -20.33 -8.30
C THR A 219 1.04 -21.65 -8.94
N LYS A 220 1.54 -21.60 -10.16
CA LYS A 220 2.28 -22.66 -10.84
C LYS A 220 3.66 -22.15 -11.21
N ILE A 221 4.65 -23.01 -11.15
CA ILE A 221 5.99 -22.71 -11.63
C ILE A 221 5.99 -22.91 -13.14
N ALA A 222 6.11 -21.83 -13.90
CA ALA A 222 6.35 -21.87 -15.34
C ALA A 222 7.86 -21.86 -15.60
N ASN A 223 8.33 -22.78 -16.45
CA ASN A 223 9.73 -22.87 -16.85
C ASN A 223 9.95 -22.04 -18.12
N LEU A 224 10.58 -20.87 -17.99
CA LEU A 224 10.99 -20.03 -19.11
C LEU A 224 12.46 -20.31 -19.45
N GLY A 225 12.75 -21.39 -20.11
CA GLY A 225 14.12 -21.78 -20.36
C GLY A 225 14.90 -21.98 -19.06
N SER A 226 15.84 -21.09 -18.77
CA SER A 226 16.66 -21.14 -17.56
C SER A 226 16.02 -20.42 -16.34
N ILE A 227 14.89 -19.72 -16.51
CA ILE A 227 14.25 -18.95 -15.45
C ILE A 227 12.95 -19.64 -15.01
N LYS A 228 12.84 -19.94 -13.72
CA LYS A 228 11.59 -20.42 -13.10
C LYS A 228 10.82 -19.22 -12.58
N LYS A 229 9.61 -18.98 -13.12
CA LYS A 229 8.73 -17.90 -12.69
C LYS A 229 7.44 -18.49 -12.12
N GLU A 230 6.99 -18.00 -10.97
CA GLU A 230 5.68 -18.33 -10.44
C GLU A 230 4.60 -17.51 -11.16
N VAL A 231 3.62 -18.20 -11.71
CA VAL A 231 2.48 -17.61 -12.42
C VAL A 231 1.21 -17.89 -11.64
N ILE A 232 0.36 -16.87 -11.48
CA ILE A 232 -0.92 -16.99 -10.79
C ILE A 232 -1.92 -17.65 -11.74
N ILE A 233 -2.47 -18.81 -11.36
CA ILE A 233 -3.49 -19.54 -12.11
C ILE A 233 -4.91 -19.24 -11.64
N GLY A 234 -5.07 -18.54 -10.52
CA GLY A 234 -6.32 -18.10 -9.94
C GLY A 234 -6.18 -17.81 -8.46
N VAL A 235 -7.23 -17.28 -7.85
CA VAL A 235 -7.28 -16.96 -6.42
C VAL A 235 -8.38 -17.75 -5.73
N ARG A 236 -8.14 -18.20 -4.50
CA ARG A 236 -9.14 -18.85 -3.66
C ARG A 236 -10.01 -17.78 -2.97
N GLU A 237 -11.06 -17.37 -3.63
CA GLU A 237 -12.00 -16.39 -3.10
C GLU A 237 -12.78 -16.98 -1.93
N ASN A 238 -12.66 -16.35 -0.76
CA ASN A 238 -13.42 -16.71 0.43
C ASN A 238 -13.72 -15.46 1.27
N ARG A 239 -14.71 -15.56 2.16
CA ARG A 239 -15.08 -14.49 3.09
C ARG A 239 -14.55 -14.71 4.50
N LEU A 240 -14.14 -15.94 4.79
CA LEU A 240 -13.73 -16.33 6.13
C LEU A 240 -12.42 -15.65 6.56
N SER A 241 -11.43 -15.56 5.65
CA SER A 241 -10.17 -14.88 5.95
C SER A 241 -10.36 -13.41 6.30
N GLY A 242 -11.21 -12.68 5.56
CA GLY A 242 -11.55 -11.30 5.88
C GLY A 242 -12.23 -11.15 7.23
N LEU A 243 -13.20 -12.02 7.54
CA LEU A 243 -13.88 -12.04 8.84
C LEU A 243 -12.88 -12.29 9.98
N ILE A 244 -12.01 -13.29 9.85
CA ILE A 244 -11.00 -13.60 10.87
C ILE A 244 -10.04 -12.44 11.07
N ILE A 245 -9.53 -11.82 10.00
CA ILE A 245 -8.63 -10.67 10.09
C ILE A 245 -9.27 -9.54 10.91
N HIS A 246 -10.50 -9.16 10.59
CA HIS A 246 -11.18 -8.07 11.29
C HIS A 246 -11.59 -8.44 12.72
N SER A 247 -11.92 -9.71 12.97
CA SER A 247 -12.14 -10.22 14.32
C SER A 247 -10.86 -10.18 15.17
N MET A 248 -9.71 -10.50 14.59
CA MET A 248 -8.42 -10.38 15.28
C MET A 248 -8.06 -8.91 15.55
N ILE A 249 -8.34 -8.00 14.61
CA ILE A 249 -8.16 -6.54 14.82
C ILE A 249 -9.05 -6.08 15.98
N ALA A 250 -10.32 -6.46 16.00
CA ALA A 250 -11.20 -6.14 17.12
C ALA A 250 -10.72 -6.76 18.43
N GLY A 251 -10.29 -8.03 18.40
CA GLY A 251 -9.74 -8.73 19.55
C GLY A 251 -8.43 -8.14 20.09
N SER A 252 -7.66 -7.41 19.27
CA SER A 252 -6.41 -6.77 19.71
C SER A 252 -6.62 -5.74 20.82
N ILE A 253 -7.84 -5.22 20.98
CA ILE A 253 -8.22 -4.32 22.08
C ILE A 253 -7.92 -4.95 23.46
N PHE A 254 -8.12 -6.27 23.58
CA PHE A 254 -7.86 -7.00 24.83
C PHE A 254 -6.36 -7.22 25.08
N PHE A 255 -5.54 -7.03 24.07
CA PHE A 255 -4.08 -7.26 24.12
C PHE A 255 -3.28 -5.96 23.99
N LEU A 256 -3.93 -4.80 24.11
CA LEU A 256 -3.27 -3.50 23.94
C LEU A 256 -2.05 -3.34 24.84
N GLY A 257 -2.13 -3.78 26.12
CA GLY A 257 -1.00 -3.74 27.05
C GLY A 257 0.24 -4.46 26.52
N TYR A 258 0.07 -5.60 25.87
CA TYR A 258 1.19 -6.34 25.26
C TYR A 258 1.71 -5.66 23.99
N ILE A 259 0.85 -5.01 23.21
CA ILE A 259 1.24 -4.23 22.02
C ILE A 259 2.13 -3.06 22.42
N GLY A 260 1.89 -2.46 23.60
CA GLY A 260 2.71 -1.40 24.16
C GLY A 260 4.18 -1.76 24.44
N TYR A 261 4.52 -3.06 24.51
CA TYR A 261 5.91 -3.50 24.65
C TYR A 261 6.68 -3.55 23.33
N ILE A 262 6.01 -3.45 22.19
CA ILE A 262 6.65 -3.49 20.87
C ILE A 262 7.39 -2.16 20.64
N PRO A 263 8.74 -2.16 20.48
CA PRO A 263 9.44 -0.92 20.18
C PRO A 263 8.99 -0.31 18.83
N MET A 264 8.86 1.00 18.75
CA MET A 264 8.55 1.70 17.51
C MET A 264 9.55 1.36 16.39
N ALA A 265 10.82 1.17 16.72
CA ALA A 265 11.86 0.77 15.79
C ALA A 265 11.56 -0.56 15.07
N VAL A 266 10.93 -1.53 15.75
CA VAL A 266 10.48 -2.80 15.14
C VAL A 266 9.39 -2.52 14.09
N LEU A 267 8.46 -1.62 14.40
CA LEU A 267 7.40 -1.23 13.47
C LEU A 267 7.96 -0.47 12.25
N PHE A 268 8.97 0.38 12.44
CA PHE A 268 9.67 1.04 11.32
C PHE A 268 10.41 0.04 10.45
N GLY A 269 11.01 -1.00 11.02
CA GLY A 269 11.57 -2.12 10.25
C GLY A 269 10.52 -2.85 9.41
N LEU A 270 9.31 -3.02 9.93
CA LEU A 270 8.18 -3.57 9.18
C LEU A 270 7.73 -2.62 8.06
N PHE A 271 7.65 -1.29 8.31
CA PHE A 271 7.31 -0.31 7.27
C PHE A 271 8.33 -0.31 6.14
N LEU A 272 9.62 -0.39 6.47
CA LEU A 272 10.69 -0.53 5.49
C LEU A 272 10.51 -1.80 4.64
N TYR A 273 10.20 -2.92 5.28
CA TYR A 273 9.90 -4.18 4.59
C TYR A 273 8.70 -4.03 3.65
N MET A 274 7.58 -3.49 4.13
CA MET A 274 6.36 -3.33 3.33
C MET A 274 6.57 -2.38 2.16
N GLY A 275 7.24 -1.25 2.39
CA GLY A 275 7.54 -0.28 1.34
C GLY A 275 8.38 -0.89 0.21
N LEU A 276 9.47 -1.57 0.55
CA LEU A 276 10.33 -2.22 -0.44
C LEU A 276 9.65 -3.41 -1.14
N ALA A 277 8.84 -4.20 -0.42
CA ALA A 277 8.08 -5.30 -1.01
C ALA A 277 7.00 -4.80 -1.98
N SER A 278 6.39 -3.65 -1.72
CA SER A 278 5.36 -3.06 -2.58
C SER A 278 5.90 -2.44 -3.86
N LEU A 279 7.18 -2.02 -3.86
CA LEU A 279 7.85 -1.57 -5.08
C LEU A 279 8.16 -2.70 -6.06
N THR A 280 8.26 -3.94 -5.56
CA THR A 280 8.52 -5.11 -6.42
C THR A 280 7.32 -5.35 -7.33
N GLY A 281 7.56 -5.33 -8.65
CA GLY A 281 6.51 -5.47 -9.67
C GLY A 281 5.78 -4.17 -10.03
N ASN A 282 6.19 -3.03 -9.49
CA ASN A 282 5.72 -1.72 -9.93
C ASN A 282 6.47 -1.31 -11.19
N GLN A 283 5.79 -1.27 -12.34
CA GLN A 283 6.43 -0.99 -13.64
C GLN A 283 6.99 0.45 -13.74
N PHE A 284 6.42 1.42 -13.04
CA PHE A 284 7.00 2.76 -12.99
C PHE A 284 8.40 2.71 -12.38
N PHE A 285 8.57 1.99 -11.28
CA PHE A 285 9.88 1.80 -10.64
C PHE A 285 10.82 1.00 -11.53
N ASP A 286 10.35 -0.08 -12.17
CA ASP A 286 11.14 -0.87 -13.13
C ASP A 286 11.60 0.00 -14.29
N ARG A 287 10.75 0.87 -14.85
CA ARG A 287 11.12 1.81 -15.91
C ARG A 287 12.10 2.90 -15.47
N LEU A 288 12.03 3.33 -14.20
CA LEU A 288 13.08 4.22 -13.65
C LEU A 288 14.45 3.54 -13.64
N MET A 289 14.49 2.26 -13.26
CA MET A 289 15.73 1.49 -13.28
C MET A 289 16.29 1.31 -14.69
N LEU A 290 15.44 1.24 -15.72
CA LEU A 290 15.90 1.20 -17.11
C LEU A 290 16.65 2.48 -17.55
N MET A 291 16.39 3.63 -16.90
CA MET A 291 17.11 4.88 -17.22
C MET A 291 18.61 4.80 -16.88
N VAL A 292 18.98 3.97 -15.92
CA VAL A 292 20.35 3.77 -15.43
C VAL A 292 20.96 2.43 -15.88
N THR A 293 20.18 1.58 -16.55
CA THR A 293 20.63 0.27 -17.04
C THR A 293 21.21 0.38 -18.44
N ASP A 294 22.26 -0.42 -18.73
CA ASP A 294 22.77 -0.52 -20.11
C ASP A 294 21.66 -1.06 -21.03
N PRO A 295 21.40 -0.38 -22.14
CA PRO A 295 20.40 -0.80 -23.11
C PRO A 295 20.55 -2.22 -23.65
N LYS A 296 21.74 -2.79 -23.66
CA LYS A 296 21.98 -4.17 -24.05
C LYS A 296 21.50 -5.20 -23.06
N LEU A 297 21.30 -4.76 -21.79
CA LEU A 297 20.84 -5.59 -20.67
C LEU A 297 19.36 -5.37 -20.33
N TYR A 298 18.60 -4.65 -21.17
CA TYR A 298 17.18 -4.45 -20.93
C TYR A 298 16.43 -5.77 -20.87
N PRO A 299 15.61 -5.99 -19.83
CA PRO A 299 14.76 -7.15 -19.77
C PRO A 299 13.79 -7.15 -20.95
N LYS A 300 13.56 -8.31 -21.54
CA LYS A 300 12.62 -8.48 -22.66
C LYS A 300 11.19 -8.48 -22.17
N THR A 301 10.70 -7.34 -21.71
CA THR A 301 9.31 -7.14 -21.31
C THR A 301 8.46 -6.74 -22.52
N HIS A 302 7.14 -6.82 -22.38
CA HIS A 302 6.16 -6.39 -23.38
C HIS A 302 6.48 -4.98 -23.93
N TYR A 303 6.59 -3.98 -23.06
CA TYR A 303 6.85 -2.60 -23.50
C TYR A 303 8.26 -2.37 -24.03
N THR A 304 9.28 -3.11 -23.56
CA THR A 304 10.66 -2.96 -24.11
C THR A 304 10.80 -3.53 -25.51
N ARG A 305 9.93 -4.47 -25.92
CA ARG A 305 9.90 -5.05 -27.27
C ARG A 305 9.14 -4.18 -28.26
N LEU A 306 8.02 -3.58 -27.82
CA LEU A 306 7.06 -2.89 -28.70
C LEU A 306 7.30 -1.37 -28.77
N VAL A 307 7.92 -0.77 -27.75
CA VAL A 307 8.03 0.68 -27.64
C VAL A 307 9.47 1.12 -27.77
N PRO A 308 9.81 2.09 -28.66
CA PRO A 308 11.14 2.68 -28.75
C PRO A 308 11.55 3.35 -27.43
N ARG A 309 12.83 3.18 -27.05
CA ARG A 309 13.38 3.70 -25.78
C ARG A 309 13.03 5.16 -25.50
N LYS A 310 13.10 6.04 -26.52
CA LYS A 310 12.78 7.46 -26.38
C LYS A 310 11.40 7.68 -25.79
N TRP A 311 10.42 6.87 -26.18
CA TRP A 311 9.05 6.98 -25.69
C TRP A 311 8.90 6.38 -24.29
N ILE A 312 9.59 5.27 -23.97
CA ILE A 312 9.64 4.71 -22.62
C ILE A 312 10.18 5.76 -21.65
N HIS A 313 11.33 6.37 -21.95
CA HIS A 313 11.95 7.36 -21.07
C HIS A 313 11.14 8.65 -20.95
N ARG A 314 10.52 9.14 -22.04
CA ARG A 314 9.63 10.32 -21.98
C ARG A 314 8.41 10.05 -21.09
N PHE A 315 7.75 8.93 -21.28
CA PHE A 315 6.62 8.51 -20.47
C PHE A 315 6.99 8.41 -18.99
N THR A 316 8.09 7.71 -18.69
CA THR A 316 8.60 7.55 -17.32
C THR A 316 9.01 8.87 -16.68
N PHE A 317 9.60 9.78 -17.47
CA PHE A 317 9.96 11.12 -16.98
C PHE A 317 8.74 11.94 -16.57
N ILE A 318 7.65 11.86 -17.34
CA ILE A 318 6.39 12.52 -16.99
C ILE A 318 5.79 11.90 -15.72
N GLN A 319 5.82 10.57 -15.59
CA GLN A 319 5.40 9.91 -14.34
C GLN A 319 6.25 10.37 -13.15
N LEU A 320 7.57 10.46 -13.33
CA LEU A 320 8.48 10.94 -12.29
C LEU A 320 8.17 12.38 -11.89
N LEU A 321 7.90 13.25 -12.86
CA LEU A 321 7.51 14.63 -12.60
C LEU A 321 6.21 14.70 -11.78
N CYS A 322 5.19 13.93 -12.18
CA CYS A 322 3.93 13.82 -11.42
C CYS A 322 4.17 13.30 -10.00
N PHE A 323 5.01 12.27 -9.85
CA PHE A 323 5.38 11.71 -8.56
C PHE A 323 6.06 12.75 -7.66
N VAL A 324 7.04 13.49 -8.18
CA VAL A 324 7.76 14.55 -7.45
C VAL A 324 6.80 15.65 -7.02
N VAL A 325 5.90 16.10 -7.91
CA VAL A 325 4.90 17.11 -7.57
C VAL A 325 3.98 16.64 -6.46
N LEU A 326 3.48 15.39 -6.52
CA LEU A 326 2.67 14.78 -5.47
C LEU A 326 3.43 14.71 -4.14
N TRP A 327 4.71 14.33 -4.18
CA TRP A 327 5.56 14.26 -3.00
C TRP A 327 5.75 15.64 -2.34
N LEU A 328 6.09 16.65 -3.14
CA LEU A 328 6.26 18.02 -2.67
C LEU A 328 4.96 18.59 -2.10
N LEU A 329 3.84 18.31 -2.75
CA LEU A 329 2.53 18.75 -2.27
C LEU A 329 2.19 18.09 -0.92
N LYS A 330 2.38 16.77 -0.79
CA LYS A 330 2.15 16.01 0.46
C LYS A 330 2.96 16.58 1.63
N THR A 331 4.20 16.98 1.40
CA THR A 331 5.11 17.50 2.43
C THR A 331 4.96 19.00 2.68
N SER A 332 4.21 19.71 1.85
CA SER A 332 3.99 21.14 1.96
C SER A 332 2.81 21.49 2.89
N LYS A 333 2.67 22.79 3.19
CA LYS A 333 1.49 23.34 3.89
C LYS A 333 0.18 23.13 3.12
N PHE A 334 0.27 22.87 1.82
CA PHE A 334 -0.87 22.62 0.91
C PHE A 334 -1.22 21.14 0.80
N GLY A 335 -0.74 20.27 1.71
CA GLY A 335 -1.03 18.83 1.71
C GLY A 335 -2.51 18.48 1.69
N ILE A 336 -3.39 19.38 2.16
CA ILE A 336 -4.84 19.20 2.07
C ILE A 336 -5.36 19.12 0.60
N LEU A 337 -4.61 19.65 -0.37
CA LEU A 337 -4.94 19.59 -1.80
C LEU A 337 -4.43 18.31 -2.48
N PHE A 338 -3.75 17.43 -1.76
CA PHE A 338 -3.20 16.19 -2.27
C PHE A 338 -4.22 15.32 -3.04
N PRO A 339 -5.49 15.17 -2.57
CA PRO A 339 -6.50 14.41 -3.31
C PRO A 339 -6.83 14.99 -4.69
N LEU A 340 -6.86 16.31 -4.81
CA LEU A 340 -7.10 16.98 -6.10
C LEU A 340 -5.96 16.70 -7.08
N MET A 341 -4.73 16.64 -6.60
CA MET A 341 -3.58 16.34 -7.46
C MET A 341 -3.58 14.90 -7.94
N ILE A 342 -4.02 13.94 -7.11
CA ILE A 342 -4.24 12.56 -7.57
C ILE A 342 -5.30 12.53 -8.67
N ALA A 343 -6.42 13.22 -8.47
CA ALA A 343 -7.46 13.33 -9.50
C ALA A 343 -6.94 13.98 -10.79
N ALA A 344 -6.02 14.95 -10.69
CA ALA A 344 -5.41 15.59 -11.84
C ALA A 344 -4.49 14.68 -12.68
N LEU A 345 -4.04 13.54 -12.15
CA LEU A 345 -3.30 12.55 -12.94
C LEU A 345 -4.13 12.01 -14.11
N VAL A 346 -5.46 11.96 -13.97
CA VAL A 346 -6.36 11.49 -15.04
C VAL A 346 -6.29 12.40 -16.27
N PRO A 347 -6.59 13.72 -16.20
CA PRO A 347 -6.45 14.58 -17.36
C PRO A 347 -5.00 14.69 -17.86
N ILE A 348 -3.99 14.60 -17.00
CA ILE A 348 -2.59 14.54 -17.43
C ILE A 348 -2.34 13.32 -18.32
N ASN A 349 -2.81 12.15 -17.90
CA ASN A 349 -2.71 10.93 -18.71
C ASN A 349 -3.47 11.03 -20.04
N MET A 350 -4.67 11.65 -20.04
CA MET A 350 -5.44 11.89 -21.26
C MET A 350 -4.72 12.82 -22.23
N LEU A 351 -4.06 13.86 -21.71
CA LEU A 351 -3.23 14.76 -22.53
C LEU A 351 -2.01 14.01 -23.09
N LEU A 352 -1.34 13.23 -22.26
CA LEU A 352 -0.19 12.42 -22.68
C LEU A 352 -0.56 11.43 -23.79
N ALA A 353 -1.75 10.81 -23.72
CA ALA A 353 -2.27 9.92 -24.76
C ALA A 353 -2.50 10.60 -26.12
N ARG A 354 -2.58 11.94 -26.18
CA ARG A 354 -2.66 12.69 -27.45
C ARG A 354 -1.29 12.90 -28.10
N TYR A 355 -0.21 12.89 -27.31
CA TYR A 355 1.16 13.13 -27.79
C TYR A 355 1.94 11.86 -28.09
N VAL A 356 1.62 10.78 -27.38
CA VAL A 356 2.26 9.47 -27.58
C VAL A 356 1.49 8.71 -28.66
N PRO A 357 2.16 8.05 -29.65
CA PRO A 357 1.48 7.21 -30.61
C PRO A 357 0.63 6.16 -29.92
N LYS A 358 -0.59 5.93 -30.44
CA LYS A 358 -1.61 5.11 -29.80
C LYS A 358 -1.11 3.72 -29.45
N ASN A 359 -0.42 3.05 -30.38
CA ASN A 359 0.15 1.72 -30.18
C ASN A 359 1.19 1.67 -29.04
N TYR A 360 1.98 2.75 -28.87
CA TYR A 360 2.97 2.83 -27.80
C TYR A 360 2.30 3.12 -26.48
N MET A 361 1.26 3.96 -26.45
CA MET A 361 0.50 4.26 -25.25
C MET A 361 -0.22 3.02 -24.73
N GLU A 362 -0.86 2.26 -25.62
CA GLU A 362 -1.49 0.99 -25.30
C GLU A 362 -0.49 0.00 -24.69
N ALA A 363 0.69 -0.15 -25.29
CA ALA A 363 1.74 -1.01 -24.76
C ALA A 363 2.30 -0.56 -23.40
N LEU A 364 2.40 0.75 -23.14
CA LEU A 364 2.91 1.29 -21.87
C LEU A 364 1.91 1.22 -20.72
N VAL A 365 0.61 1.17 -21.04
CA VAL A 365 -0.50 1.17 -20.07
C VAL A 365 -1.21 -0.20 -20.02
N ALA A 366 -0.85 -1.15 -20.90
CA ALA A 366 -1.48 -2.46 -20.98
C ALA A 366 -1.42 -3.22 -19.64
N GLU A 367 -2.57 -3.73 -19.24
CA GLU A 367 -2.71 -4.63 -18.08
C GLU A 367 -2.45 -6.09 -18.48
N GLU A 368 -2.61 -6.41 -19.76
CA GLU A 368 -2.66 -7.77 -20.34
C GLU A 368 -1.32 -8.31 -20.86
N ALA A 369 -0.20 -7.66 -20.51
CA ALA A 369 1.12 -8.10 -20.99
C ALA A 369 1.50 -9.56 -20.67
N HIS A 370 0.72 -10.24 -19.83
CA HIS A 370 1.01 -11.60 -19.37
C HIS A 370 0.26 -12.69 -20.12
N GLU A 371 -0.88 -12.42 -20.78
CA GLU A 371 -1.65 -13.49 -21.44
C GLU A 371 -0.93 -14.08 -22.66
N ASP A 372 -0.31 -13.25 -23.49
CA ASP A 372 0.42 -13.75 -24.65
C ASP A 372 1.77 -14.38 -24.27
N GLU A 373 2.42 -13.86 -23.23
CA GLU A 373 3.61 -14.51 -22.66
C GLU A 373 3.25 -15.81 -21.93
N GLU A 374 2.09 -15.88 -21.25
CA GLU A 374 1.61 -17.10 -20.58
C GLU A 374 1.19 -18.20 -21.56
N LYS A 375 0.55 -17.86 -22.69
CA LYS A 375 0.18 -18.85 -23.70
C LYS A 375 1.40 -19.51 -24.33
N HIS A 376 2.45 -18.76 -24.61
CA HIS A 376 3.72 -19.31 -25.09
C HIS A 376 4.57 -20.01 -24.00
N MET A 377 4.17 -19.94 -22.75
CA MET A 377 4.86 -20.57 -21.61
C MET A 377 4.19 -21.89 -21.17
N LEU A 378 2.94 -22.12 -21.56
CA LEU A 378 2.16 -23.31 -21.18
C LEU A 378 2.09 -24.36 -22.30
N ASP A 379 2.46 -24.00 -23.52
CA ASP A 379 2.69 -24.88 -24.66
C ASP A 379 4.18 -25.36 -24.71
#